data_42f7a19dce78d961506db1827dddc1c1
#
_entry.id   42f7a19dce78d961506db1827dddc1c1
#
_cell.length_a   1.000
_cell.length_b   1.000
_cell.length_c   1.000
_cell.angle_alpha   90.00
_cell.angle_beta   90.00
_cell.angle_gamma   90.00
#
_symmetry.space_group_name_H-M   'P 1'
#
loop_
_entity.id
_entity.type
_entity.pdbx_description
1 polymer ?
#
loop_
_entity_poly.entity_id
_entity_poly.type
_entity_poly.pdbx_seq_one_letter_code
_entity_poly.pdbx_strand_id
1 'polypeptide(L)'
;DVCSSDLDLKNYQVKTREPISFDYRGYNVISFPPPSSGGLLLGEMLKMVEPFPVATYGFQQPKTVHLMIEAERRAYADRSMHMGDPDFWKVPVEKLLSRDYLTMRMKDFREDVASRSETVQPGNVQESEETTHISIMDAEGNMVAVTTTLNDSYGSHTVVGGAGFILNDE
;
A
#
# COMPACT_ATOMS: atom_id res chain seq x y z
N ASP A 1 15.58 -25.70 -1.27
CA ASP A 1 14.73 -26.06 -2.41
C ASP A 1 13.36 -25.43 -2.21
N VAL A 2 13.15 -24.26 -2.80
CA VAL A 2 11.81 -23.63 -2.85
C VAL A 2 11.15 -24.10 -4.14
N CYS A 3 10.70 -25.33 -4.16
CA CYS A 3 9.84 -25.83 -5.22
C CYS A 3 8.43 -25.95 -4.66
N SER A 4 7.49 -25.14 -5.19
CA SER A 4 6.07 -25.40 -4.96
C SER A 4 5.79 -26.82 -5.42
N SER A 5 5.35 -27.68 -4.50
CA SER A 5 5.00 -29.05 -4.81
C SER A 5 3.53 -29.15 -5.26
N ASP A 6 3.19 -30.26 -5.91
CA ASP A 6 1.79 -30.56 -6.20
C ASP A 6 0.90 -30.53 -4.94
N LEU A 7 1.51 -30.78 -3.77
CA LEU A 7 0.85 -30.71 -2.47
C LEU A 7 0.55 -29.28 -2.05
N ASP A 8 1.44 -28.32 -2.32
CA ASP A 8 1.22 -26.92 -2.00
C ASP A 8 0.06 -26.36 -2.81
N LEU A 9 0.02 -26.65 -4.11
CA LEU A 9 -1.11 -26.29 -4.98
C LEU A 9 -2.42 -26.96 -4.57
N LYS A 10 -2.36 -28.25 -4.19
CA LYS A 10 -3.53 -29.01 -3.76
C LYS A 10 -4.09 -28.51 -2.41
N ASN A 11 -3.20 -28.09 -1.52
CA ASN A 11 -3.57 -27.64 -0.17
C ASN A 11 -3.82 -26.13 -0.09
N TYR A 12 -3.59 -25.39 -1.19
CA TYR A 12 -3.85 -23.95 -1.23
C TYR A 12 -5.31 -23.65 -0.92
N GLN A 13 -5.53 -22.73 0.02
CA GLN A 13 -6.86 -22.29 0.41
C GLN A 13 -6.97 -20.78 0.29
N VAL A 14 -8.06 -20.33 -0.34
CA VAL A 14 -8.40 -18.91 -0.39
C VAL A 14 -8.75 -18.42 1.02
N LYS A 15 -8.26 -17.26 1.39
CA LYS A 15 -8.62 -16.60 2.65
C LYS A 15 -9.50 -15.39 2.39
N THR A 16 -10.63 -15.33 3.08
CA THR A 16 -11.46 -14.13 3.14
C THR A 16 -10.93 -13.25 4.27
N ARG A 17 -10.65 -11.98 3.97
CA ARG A 17 -10.17 -11.01 4.94
C ARG A 17 -11.13 -9.84 5.02
N GLU A 18 -11.31 -9.28 6.21
CA GLU A 18 -12.11 -8.08 6.40
C GLU A 18 -11.38 -6.88 5.78
N PRO A 19 -12.06 -6.07 4.95
CA PRO A 19 -11.46 -4.87 4.37
C PRO A 19 -11.11 -3.86 5.45
N ILE A 20 -10.09 -3.04 5.20
CA ILE A 20 -9.86 -1.87 6.05
C ILE A 20 -10.82 -0.76 5.65
N SER A 21 -11.25 0.01 6.66
CA SER A 21 -12.16 1.14 6.47
C SER A 21 -11.68 2.33 7.29
N PHE A 22 -11.76 3.52 6.71
CA PHE A 22 -11.40 4.76 7.38
C PHE A 22 -12.19 5.94 6.81
N ASP A 23 -12.39 6.97 7.64
CA ASP A 23 -13.06 8.19 7.21
C ASP A 23 -12.06 9.19 6.61
N TYR A 24 -12.46 9.83 5.52
CA TYR A 24 -11.75 10.93 4.88
C TYR A 24 -12.76 11.99 4.41
N ARG A 25 -12.70 13.20 4.98
CA ARG A 25 -13.54 14.34 4.62
C ARG A 25 -15.03 14.03 4.59
N GLY A 26 -15.50 13.20 5.51
CA GLY A 26 -16.91 12.78 5.60
C GLY A 26 -17.31 11.63 4.69
N TYR A 27 -16.37 11.06 3.95
CA TYR A 27 -16.55 9.82 3.19
C TYR A 27 -15.95 8.64 3.94
N ASN A 28 -16.64 7.51 3.92
CA ASN A 28 -16.08 6.24 4.37
C ASN A 28 -15.34 5.58 3.19
N VAL A 29 -14.05 5.39 3.34
CA VAL A 29 -13.18 4.74 2.34
C VAL A 29 -12.98 3.30 2.75
N ILE A 30 -13.26 2.37 1.84
CA ILE A 30 -13.07 0.94 2.03
C ILE A 30 -12.00 0.47 1.05
N SER A 31 -11.01 -0.28 1.53
CA SER A 31 -9.90 -0.71 0.71
C SER A 31 -9.34 -2.07 1.17
N PHE A 32 -8.36 -2.58 0.42
CA PHE A 32 -7.74 -3.87 0.67
C PHE A 32 -7.06 -3.94 2.03
N PRO A 33 -7.24 -5.06 2.76
CA PRO A 33 -6.52 -5.30 4.01
C PRO A 33 -5.11 -5.86 3.73
N PRO A 34 -4.23 -5.93 4.74
CA PRO A 34 -3.02 -6.73 4.66
C PRO A 34 -3.29 -8.19 4.23
N PRO A 35 -2.40 -8.82 3.47
CA PRO A 35 -1.01 -8.43 3.19
C PRO A 35 -0.86 -7.27 2.20
N SER A 36 -1.88 -6.91 1.43
CA SER A 36 -1.81 -5.72 0.58
C SER A 36 -1.55 -4.46 1.41
N SER A 37 -0.48 -3.76 1.08
CA SER A 37 -0.16 -2.48 1.72
C SER A 37 -1.02 -1.32 1.21
N GLY A 38 -1.57 -1.43 0.00
CA GLY A 38 -2.19 -0.32 -0.72
C GLY A 38 -3.31 0.38 0.04
N GLY A 39 -4.19 -0.37 0.69
CA GLY A 39 -5.29 0.23 1.45
C GLY A 39 -4.82 1.00 2.68
N LEU A 40 -3.82 0.47 3.39
CA LEU A 40 -3.27 1.12 4.58
C LEU A 40 -2.48 2.37 4.22
N LEU A 41 -1.60 2.30 3.22
CA LEU A 41 -0.84 3.45 2.74
C LEU A 41 -1.77 4.56 2.24
N LEU A 42 -2.81 4.20 1.48
CA LEU A 42 -3.81 5.17 1.03
C LEU A 42 -4.46 5.88 2.22
N GLY A 43 -4.83 5.13 3.26
CA GLY A 43 -5.41 5.68 4.48
C GLY A 43 -4.45 6.64 5.20
N GLU A 44 -3.20 6.25 5.36
CA GLU A 44 -2.16 7.10 5.95
C GLU A 44 -1.97 8.39 5.16
N MET A 45 -1.76 8.29 3.85
CA MET A 45 -1.55 9.44 2.98
C MET A 45 -2.74 10.40 3.00
N LEU A 46 -3.96 9.90 2.82
CA LEU A 46 -5.17 10.72 2.82
C LEU A 46 -5.35 11.43 4.17
N LYS A 47 -5.19 10.73 5.28
CA LYS A 47 -5.33 11.31 6.61
C LYS A 47 -4.19 12.28 6.96
N MET A 48 -2.96 12.06 6.48
CA MET A 48 -1.87 13.02 6.63
C MET A 48 -2.12 14.33 5.87
N VAL A 49 -2.74 14.27 4.68
CA VAL A 49 -3.03 15.47 3.90
C VAL A 49 -4.36 16.14 4.28
N GLU A 50 -5.24 15.46 5.00
CA GLU A 50 -6.58 15.96 5.36
C GLU A 50 -6.58 17.31 6.10
N PRO A 51 -5.66 17.59 7.05
CA PRO A 51 -5.60 18.86 7.75
C PRO A 51 -5.23 20.06 6.88
N PHE A 52 -4.69 19.82 5.69
CA PHE A 52 -4.17 20.87 4.80
C PHE A 52 -5.26 21.35 3.82
N PRO A 53 -5.28 22.65 3.47
CA PRO A 53 -6.26 23.21 2.54
C PRO A 53 -5.88 22.92 1.07
N VAL A 54 -5.80 21.65 0.70
CA VAL A 54 -5.33 21.18 -0.63
C VAL A 54 -6.10 21.84 -1.78
N ALA A 55 -7.40 22.09 -1.59
CA ALA A 55 -8.22 22.76 -2.60
C ALA A 55 -7.72 24.18 -2.93
N THR A 56 -7.14 24.89 -1.94
CA THR A 56 -6.59 26.24 -2.15
C THR A 56 -5.20 26.22 -2.75
N TYR A 57 -4.47 25.11 -2.61
CA TYR A 57 -3.15 24.95 -3.23
C TYR A 57 -3.25 24.80 -4.76
N GLY A 58 -4.35 24.25 -5.25
CA GLY A 58 -4.62 24.04 -6.67
C GLY A 58 -4.14 22.68 -7.18
N PHE A 59 -4.80 22.23 -8.26
CA PHE A 59 -4.48 20.95 -8.90
C PHE A 59 -3.08 20.99 -9.54
N GLN A 60 -2.26 19.98 -9.25
CA GLN A 60 -0.89 19.83 -9.76
C GLN A 60 0.06 21.01 -9.49
N GLN A 61 -0.29 21.89 -8.55
CA GLN A 61 0.62 22.95 -8.16
C GLN A 61 1.77 22.42 -7.28
N PRO A 62 2.94 23.08 -7.30
CA PRO A 62 4.11 22.59 -6.53
C PRO A 62 3.83 22.32 -5.06
N LYS A 63 3.01 23.14 -4.40
CA LYS A 63 2.62 22.93 -2.99
C LYS A 63 1.81 21.65 -2.80
N THR A 64 0.87 21.38 -3.71
CA THR A 64 0.05 20.16 -3.63
C THR A 64 0.91 18.93 -3.86
N VAL A 65 1.75 18.95 -4.91
CA VAL A 65 2.65 17.84 -5.24
C VAL A 65 3.64 17.60 -4.11
N HIS A 66 4.24 18.66 -3.55
CA HIS A 66 5.17 18.57 -2.44
C HIS A 66 4.52 17.92 -1.20
N LEU A 67 3.33 18.38 -0.81
CA LEU A 67 2.61 17.80 0.33
C LEU A 67 2.29 16.32 0.12
N MET A 68 1.86 15.94 -1.10
CA MET A 68 1.56 14.54 -1.43
C MET A 68 2.82 13.67 -1.36
N ILE A 69 3.94 14.11 -1.94
CA ILE A 69 5.21 13.38 -1.90
C ILE A 69 5.70 13.22 -0.44
N GLU A 70 5.55 14.25 0.39
CA GLU A 70 5.96 14.17 1.79
C GLU A 70 5.09 13.22 2.62
N ALA A 71 3.78 13.16 2.37
CA ALA A 71 2.90 12.17 2.98
C ALA A 71 3.23 10.75 2.51
N GLU A 72 3.42 10.58 1.20
CA GLU A 72 3.80 9.30 0.59
C GLU A 72 5.12 8.78 1.16
N ARG A 73 6.16 9.59 1.21
CA ARG A 73 7.47 9.25 1.78
C ARG A 73 7.36 8.68 3.20
N ARG A 74 6.47 9.25 4.03
CA ARG A 74 6.24 8.79 5.40
C ARG A 74 5.45 7.49 5.46
N ALA A 75 4.42 7.36 4.64
CA ALA A 75 3.62 6.13 4.54
C ALA A 75 4.49 4.95 4.07
N TYR A 76 5.35 5.17 3.08
CA TYR A 76 6.27 4.13 2.60
C TYR A 76 7.36 3.77 3.64
N ALA A 77 7.84 4.74 4.41
CA ALA A 77 8.71 4.45 5.53
C ALA A 77 8.01 3.55 6.57
N ASP A 78 6.74 3.80 6.86
CA ASP A 78 5.95 2.97 7.77
C ASP A 78 5.68 1.58 7.19
N ARG A 79 5.42 1.49 5.88
CA ARG A 79 5.29 0.22 5.15
C ARG A 79 6.47 -0.70 5.42
N SER A 80 7.68 -0.21 5.26
CA SER A 80 8.89 -1.02 5.37
C SER A 80 9.11 -1.66 6.74
N MET A 81 8.53 -1.08 7.79
CA MET A 81 8.70 -1.58 9.15
C MET A 81 7.49 -2.37 9.67
N HIS A 82 6.29 -2.02 9.23
CA HIS A 82 5.06 -2.44 9.88
C HIS A 82 4.21 -3.38 9.03
N MET A 83 4.45 -3.44 7.71
CA MET A 83 3.68 -4.30 6.82
C MET A 83 4.27 -5.71 6.74
N GLY A 84 3.40 -6.66 6.42
CA GLY A 84 3.72 -8.07 6.26
C GLY A 84 2.44 -8.88 6.17
N ASP A 85 2.58 -10.20 5.92
CA ASP A 85 1.44 -11.11 5.93
C ASP A 85 0.87 -11.22 7.37
N PRO A 86 -0.41 -10.84 7.58
CA PRO A 86 -1.03 -10.86 8.90
C PRO A 86 -1.15 -12.25 9.53
N ASP A 87 -0.91 -13.32 8.78
CA ASP A 87 -0.83 -14.67 9.32
C ASP A 87 0.47 -14.93 10.09
N PHE A 88 1.52 -14.14 9.79
CA PHE A 88 2.85 -14.28 10.38
C PHE A 88 3.30 -13.03 11.14
N TRP A 89 2.73 -11.86 10.80
CA TRP A 89 3.10 -10.57 11.34
C TRP A 89 1.89 -9.75 11.76
N LYS A 90 1.86 -9.28 12.99
CA LYS A 90 0.77 -8.42 13.48
C LYS A 90 0.92 -6.98 12.95
N VAL A 91 0.25 -6.69 11.84
CA VAL A 91 0.18 -5.34 11.28
C VAL A 91 -0.64 -4.43 12.20
N PRO A 92 -0.09 -3.31 12.72
CA PRO A 92 -0.79 -2.44 13.67
C PRO A 92 -1.72 -1.42 12.96
N VAL A 93 -2.68 -1.90 12.18
CA VAL A 93 -3.56 -1.09 11.29
C VAL A 93 -4.20 0.09 12.03
N GLU A 94 -4.84 -0.16 13.19
CA GLU A 94 -5.52 0.89 13.96
C GLU A 94 -4.56 2.01 14.39
N LYS A 95 -3.34 1.64 14.80
CA LYS A 95 -2.33 2.61 15.22
C LYS A 95 -1.84 3.45 14.04
N LEU A 96 -1.53 2.82 12.92
CA LEU A 96 -1.03 3.50 11.72
C LEU A 96 -2.08 4.46 11.14
N LEU A 97 -3.37 4.14 11.24
CA LEU A 97 -4.47 5.02 10.82
C LEU A 97 -4.94 6.01 11.90
N SER A 98 -4.35 5.98 13.09
CA SER A 98 -4.78 6.88 14.17
C SER A 98 -4.33 8.33 13.92
N ARG A 99 -5.21 9.28 14.28
CA ARG A 99 -4.96 10.71 14.08
C ARG A 99 -3.70 11.20 14.80
N ASP A 100 -3.49 10.73 16.02
CA ASP A 100 -2.34 11.13 16.84
C ASP A 100 -1.03 10.68 16.20
N TYR A 101 -0.98 9.44 15.73
CA TYR A 101 0.17 8.91 15.02
C TYR A 101 0.48 9.71 13.76
N LEU A 102 -0.50 9.92 12.90
CA LEU A 102 -0.32 10.62 11.62
C LEU A 102 0.02 12.11 11.81
N THR A 103 -0.53 12.75 12.84
CA THR A 103 -0.13 14.12 13.23
C THR A 103 1.34 14.15 13.64
N MET A 104 1.78 13.17 14.43
CA MET A 104 3.17 13.03 14.82
C MET A 104 4.08 12.78 13.60
N ARG A 105 3.64 11.97 12.65
CA ARG A 105 4.39 11.70 11.40
C ARG A 105 4.60 12.95 10.55
N MET A 106 3.66 13.90 10.56
CA MET A 106 3.74 15.16 9.81
C MET A 106 4.35 16.33 10.61
N LYS A 107 4.82 16.08 11.84
CA LYS A 107 5.34 17.15 12.74
C LYS A 107 6.54 17.90 12.17
N ASP A 108 7.38 17.23 11.42
CA ASP A 108 8.59 17.77 10.79
C ASP A 108 8.37 18.23 9.34
N PHE A 109 7.14 18.14 8.83
CA PHE A 109 6.80 18.62 7.50
C PHE A 109 7.02 20.13 7.38
N ARG A 110 7.65 20.55 6.30
CA ARG A 110 7.87 21.96 5.95
C ARG A 110 7.39 22.22 4.54
N GLU A 111 6.65 23.31 4.36
CA GLU A 111 6.10 23.67 3.04
C GLU A 111 7.16 24.15 2.04
N ASP A 112 8.33 24.58 2.54
CA ASP A 112 9.39 25.25 1.77
C ASP A 112 10.62 24.35 1.50
N VAL A 113 10.69 23.18 2.15
CA VAL A 113 11.86 22.30 2.06
C VAL A 113 11.44 20.84 1.97
N ALA A 114 11.91 20.14 0.93
CA ALA A 114 11.72 18.71 0.80
C ALA A 114 12.55 17.93 1.82
N SER A 115 11.93 16.94 2.46
CA SER A 115 12.64 15.98 3.29
C SER A 115 13.56 15.09 2.44
N ARG A 116 14.60 14.54 3.05
CA ARG A 116 15.42 13.49 2.42
C ARG A 116 14.93 12.13 2.89
N SER A 117 14.79 11.17 1.98
CA SER A 117 14.31 9.83 2.32
C SER A 117 15.15 9.16 3.40
N GLU A 118 16.47 9.41 3.41
CA GLU A 118 17.39 8.86 4.39
C GLU A 118 17.13 9.37 5.81
N THR A 119 16.48 10.53 5.95
CA THR A 119 16.17 11.12 7.26
C THR A 119 14.75 10.81 7.74
N VAL A 120 13.87 10.38 6.85
CA VAL A 120 12.52 9.95 7.22
C VAL A 120 12.56 8.47 7.64
N GLN A 121 12.67 8.23 8.93
CA GLN A 121 12.69 6.88 9.52
C GLN A 121 11.28 6.26 9.53
N PRO A 122 11.17 4.93 9.43
CA PRO A 122 12.24 3.98 9.14
C PRO A 122 12.42 3.76 7.63
N GLY A 123 13.62 3.76 7.18
CA GLY A 123 14.34 3.10 6.13
C GLY A 123 13.92 3.17 4.67
N ASN A 124 14.93 2.79 3.94
CA ASN A 124 14.99 2.66 2.50
C ASN A 124 14.06 1.53 2.02
N VAL A 125 13.06 1.85 1.25
CA VAL A 125 12.33 0.85 0.45
C VAL A 125 12.42 1.27 -1.01
N GLN A 126 13.03 0.42 -1.81
CA GLN A 126 12.90 0.46 -3.25
C GLN A 126 11.62 -0.30 -3.58
N GLU A 127 10.60 0.39 -4.05
CA GLU A 127 9.37 -0.22 -4.50
C GLU A 127 9.44 -0.51 -6.00
N SER A 128 8.90 -1.66 -6.39
CA SER A 128 8.68 -2.01 -7.78
C SER A 128 7.38 -1.37 -8.27
N GLU A 129 7.43 -0.70 -9.44
CA GLU A 129 6.27 -0.07 -10.07
C GLU A 129 5.44 -1.02 -10.96
N GLU A 130 5.65 -2.35 -10.88
CA GLU A 130 5.11 -3.30 -11.85
C GLU A 130 3.93 -4.10 -11.30
N THR A 131 2.74 -3.53 -11.47
CA THR A 131 1.48 -4.17 -11.10
C THR A 131 0.48 -4.06 -12.25
N THR A 132 -0.30 -5.11 -12.49
CA THR A 132 -1.38 -5.11 -13.47
C THR A 132 -2.72 -5.05 -12.76
N HIS A 133 -3.57 -4.10 -13.16
CA HIS A 133 -4.94 -3.97 -12.66
C HIS A 133 -5.94 -4.14 -13.81
N ILE A 134 -6.97 -4.96 -13.58
CA ILE A 134 -8.04 -5.24 -14.54
C ILE A 134 -9.36 -4.91 -13.85
N SER A 135 -10.18 -4.07 -14.49
CA SER A 135 -11.56 -3.81 -14.10
C SER A 135 -12.50 -4.31 -15.20
N ILE A 136 -13.47 -5.11 -14.83
CA ILE A 136 -14.44 -5.70 -15.75
C ILE A 136 -15.83 -5.36 -15.24
N MET A 137 -16.71 -4.97 -16.15
CA MET A 137 -18.13 -4.81 -15.89
C MET A 137 -18.92 -5.60 -16.94
N ASP A 138 -19.87 -6.41 -16.51
CA ASP A 138 -20.75 -7.13 -17.42
C ASP A 138 -22.00 -6.30 -17.83
N ALA A 139 -22.83 -6.86 -18.69
CA ALA A 139 -24.03 -6.18 -19.18
C ALA A 139 -25.11 -6.01 -18.10
N GLU A 140 -25.09 -6.82 -17.06
CA GLU A 140 -25.98 -6.76 -15.91
C GLU A 140 -25.54 -5.74 -14.84
N GLY A 141 -24.34 -5.14 -15.00
CA GLY A 141 -23.78 -4.16 -14.08
C GLY A 141 -22.97 -4.77 -12.91
N ASN A 142 -22.69 -6.07 -12.95
CA ASN A 142 -21.76 -6.67 -12.01
C ASN A 142 -20.34 -6.18 -12.31
N MET A 143 -19.57 -5.90 -11.27
CA MET A 143 -18.22 -5.36 -11.40
C MET A 143 -17.21 -6.25 -10.69
N VAL A 144 -16.07 -6.47 -11.35
CA VAL A 144 -14.90 -7.14 -10.77
C VAL A 144 -13.68 -6.27 -11.00
N ALA A 145 -12.93 -6.04 -9.96
CA ALA A 145 -11.63 -5.40 -10.02
C ALA A 145 -10.59 -6.38 -9.50
N VAL A 146 -9.57 -6.66 -10.29
CA VAL A 146 -8.49 -7.60 -9.96
C VAL A 146 -7.16 -6.88 -10.11
N THR A 147 -6.38 -6.88 -9.04
CA THR A 147 -4.98 -6.47 -9.08
C THR A 147 -4.12 -7.72 -8.96
N THR A 148 -3.20 -7.91 -9.88
CA THR A 148 -2.23 -9.00 -9.84
C THR A 148 -0.82 -8.44 -9.93
N THR A 149 0.07 -8.95 -9.11
CA THR A 149 1.46 -8.50 -9.03
C THR A 149 2.36 -9.64 -8.61
N LEU A 150 3.63 -9.55 -8.97
CA LEU A 150 4.70 -10.37 -8.45
C LEU A 150 5.51 -9.64 -7.37
N ASN A 151 5.06 -8.42 -7.00
CA ASN A 151 5.68 -7.43 -6.15
C ASN A 151 6.87 -6.75 -6.85
N ASP A 152 8.00 -7.39 -7.10
CA ASP A 152 9.07 -6.84 -7.95
C ASP A 152 8.97 -7.36 -9.39
N SER A 153 9.65 -6.72 -10.35
CA SER A 153 9.55 -6.90 -11.82
C SER A 153 9.54 -8.35 -12.28
N TYR A 154 10.24 -9.22 -11.62
CA TYR A 154 10.26 -10.67 -11.85
C TYR A 154 10.05 -11.45 -10.56
N GLY A 155 9.38 -10.85 -9.58
CA GLY A 155 9.16 -11.45 -8.28
C GLY A 155 10.45 -12.00 -7.68
N SER A 156 10.39 -13.18 -7.10
CA SER A 156 11.55 -13.85 -6.51
C SER A 156 12.61 -14.33 -7.53
N HIS A 157 12.47 -13.99 -8.81
CA HIS A 157 13.31 -14.51 -9.93
C HIS A 157 13.34 -16.04 -10.02
N THR A 158 12.39 -16.71 -9.39
CA THR A 158 12.29 -18.17 -9.33
C THR A 158 11.18 -18.65 -10.23
N VAL A 159 11.53 -19.43 -11.25
CA VAL A 159 10.57 -20.08 -12.15
C VAL A 159 10.20 -21.44 -11.60
N VAL A 160 8.90 -21.72 -11.49
CA VAL A 160 8.41 -23.04 -11.08
C VAL A 160 8.58 -24.02 -12.25
N GLY A 161 9.47 -24.99 -12.07
CA GLY A 161 9.76 -26.02 -13.08
C GLY A 161 8.50 -26.84 -13.42
N GLY A 162 8.21 -26.95 -14.72
CA GLY A 162 7.05 -27.70 -15.21
C GLY A 162 5.72 -26.95 -15.22
N ALA A 163 5.59 -25.83 -14.48
CA ALA A 163 4.38 -25.02 -14.45
C ALA A 163 4.51 -23.72 -15.26
N GLY A 164 5.73 -23.18 -15.43
CA GLY A 164 6.02 -22.07 -16.32
C GLY A 164 5.61 -20.68 -15.81
N PHE A 165 5.42 -20.51 -14.51
CA PHE A 165 5.20 -19.21 -13.88
C PHE A 165 6.32 -18.83 -12.91
N ILE A 166 6.39 -17.54 -12.60
CA ILE A 166 7.37 -16.96 -11.67
C ILE A 166 6.69 -16.76 -10.30
N LEU A 167 7.42 -17.02 -9.21
CA LEU A 167 6.92 -16.80 -7.86
C LEU A 167 6.99 -15.33 -7.48
N ASN A 168 6.01 -14.89 -6.68
CA ASN A 168 6.00 -13.60 -6.00
C ASN A 168 7.13 -13.57 -4.95
N ASP A 169 7.61 -12.39 -4.60
CA ASP A 169 8.66 -12.16 -3.60
C ASP A 169 8.16 -11.36 -2.36
N GLU A 170 6.83 -11.15 -2.27
CA GLU A 170 6.18 -10.48 -1.14
C GLU A 170 6.04 -11.39 0.10
#